data_569af69274dc8c085b21b11eba080fd6
#
_entry.id   569af69274dc8c085b21b11eba080fd6
#
_cell.length_a   1.000
_cell.length_b   1.000
_cell.length_c   1.000
_cell.angle_alpha   90.00
_cell.angle_beta   90.00
_cell.angle_gamma   90.00
#
_symmetry.space_group_name_H-M   'P 1'
#
loop_
_entity.id
_entity.type
_entity.pdbx_description
1 polymer ?
#
loop_
_entity_poly.entity_id
_entity_poly.type
_entity_poly.pdbx_seq_one_letter_code
_entity_poly.pdbx_strand_id
1 'polypeptide(L)'
;MKRTLLLLALLLTLPLMGQNERQTIRSGELWPDNTGAHINAHGGGILKYGDTFYWFGEHKSDHTSNALVGVTCYASTDLLNWRNCGVALSVSDEKGSDIERGCVLERPKVIYNPVTKKFCMWFHLELKGRGYNAARYGVAVSDRPEGPYRFLYSQRANAGTWPVDFREKELATVDTLNASNFREQWTPAWLKAVKEGLYVKRDFSTGQMSRDMTLYVDDDGKAYHIFSSEENLTLHIAELTGDYLHHTGRYTRVAPAGHNEAPAIFKHEGTYWMITSGCTGWAPNEARMFSAPSI
;
A
#
# COMPACT_ATOMS: atom_id res chain seq x y z
N MET A 1 78.05 -2.25 -13.12
CA MET A 1 77.34 -2.16 -11.86
C MET A 1 75.87 -1.77 -12.17
N LYS A 2 74.96 -2.73 -12.20
CA LYS A 2 73.52 -2.48 -12.41
C LYS A 2 72.85 -2.38 -11.06
N ARG A 3 72.29 -1.21 -10.71
CA ARG A 3 71.47 -1.01 -9.51
C ARG A 3 70.01 -1.40 -9.82
N THR A 4 69.55 -2.47 -9.20
CA THR A 4 68.17 -2.90 -9.22
C THR A 4 67.41 -2.11 -8.15
N LEU A 5 66.46 -1.28 -8.59
CA LEU A 5 65.52 -0.56 -7.68
C LEU A 5 64.36 -1.54 -7.35
N LEU A 6 64.28 -1.91 -6.08
CA LEU A 6 63.16 -2.67 -5.56
C LEU A 6 62.06 -1.68 -5.18
N LEU A 7 60.95 -1.66 -5.93
CA LEU A 7 59.74 -0.91 -5.58
C LEU A 7 58.94 -1.73 -4.56
N LEU A 8 58.90 -1.30 -3.32
CA LEU A 8 58.08 -1.87 -2.28
C LEU A 8 56.68 -1.27 -2.41
N ALA A 9 55.69 -2.04 -2.99
CA ALA A 9 54.31 -1.65 -3.02
C ALA A 9 53.69 -1.86 -1.63
N LEU A 10 53.46 -0.76 -0.92
CA LEU A 10 52.72 -0.74 0.34
C LEU A 10 51.23 -0.88 0.03
N LEU A 11 50.67 -2.08 0.12
CA LEU A 11 49.21 -2.32 0.11
C LEU A 11 48.62 -1.77 1.41
N LEU A 12 48.08 -0.56 1.35
CA LEU A 12 47.21 -0.02 2.38
C LEU A 12 45.88 -0.82 2.36
N THR A 13 45.79 -1.83 3.20
CA THR A 13 44.50 -2.43 3.55
C THR A 13 43.75 -1.43 4.43
N LEU A 14 42.90 -0.61 3.84
CA LEU A 14 41.90 0.11 4.60
C LEU A 14 41.00 -0.92 5.28
N PRO A 15 40.85 -0.88 6.63
CA PRO A 15 39.85 -1.73 7.26
C PRO A 15 38.48 -1.32 6.67
N LEU A 16 37.78 -2.25 6.03
CA LEU A 16 36.34 -2.14 5.84
C LEU A 16 35.76 -2.02 7.25
N MET A 17 35.43 -0.81 7.68
CA MET A 17 34.62 -0.63 8.87
C MET A 17 33.27 -1.27 8.54
N GLY A 18 33.11 -2.51 8.90
CA GLY A 18 31.81 -3.17 8.95
C GLY A 18 30.95 -2.31 9.87
N GLN A 19 29.84 -1.78 9.34
CA GLN A 19 28.85 -1.16 10.21
C GLN A 19 28.51 -2.19 11.28
N ASN A 20 28.56 -1.80 12.56
CA ASN A 20 28.12 -2.66 13.65
C ASN A 20 26.68 -3.08 13.37
N GLU A 21 26.47 -4.37 13.18
CA GLU A 21 25.13 -4.93 12.99
C GLU A 21 24.22 -4.51 14.14
N ARG A 22 23.05 -4.02 13.80
CA ARG A 22 22.04 -3.60 14.76
C ARG A 22 21.48 -4.84 15.46
N GLN A 23 21.43 -4.80 16.79
CA GLN A 23 20.95 -5.94 17.61
C GLN A 23 19.54 -5.67 18.17
N THR A 24 19.06 -4.44 18.10
CA THR A 24 17.76 -4.03 18.66
C THR A 24 17.13 -2.93 17.82
N ILE A 25 15.79 -2.89 17.81
CA ILE A 25 15.02 -1.77 17.31
C ILE A 25 14.89 -0.73 18.43
N ARG A 26 15.29 0.52 18.15
CA ARG A 26 15.11 1.63 19.07
C ARG A 26 14.11 2.62 18.49
N SER A 27 12.96 2.73 19.13
CA SER A 27 11.91 3.65 18.68
C SER A 27 12.36 5.09 18.69
N GLY A 28 12.03 5.84 17.62
CA GLY A 28 12.35 7.26 17.48
C GLY A 28 13.79 7.57 17.02
N GLU A 29 14.63 6.55 16.83
CA GLU A 29 15.95 6.73 16.23
C GLU A 29 15.92 6.60 14.70
N LEU A 30 16.88 7.25 14.04
CA LEU A 30 17.13 7.00 12.62
C LEU A 30 17.52 5.53 12.39
N TRP A 31 16.96 4.91 11.37
CA TRP A 31 17.26 3.54 11.01
C TRP A 31 18.06 3.50 9.70
N PRO A 32 19.38 3.38 9.77
CA PRO A 32 20.23 3.36 8.57
C PRO A 32 20.15 2.00 7.87
N ASP A 33 20.26 2.06 6.55
CA ASP A 33 20.52 0.91 5.72
C ASP A 33 22.04 0.55 5.70
N ASN A 34 22.41 -0.45 4.90
CA ASN A 34 23.81 -0.90 4.76
C ASN A 34 24.75 0.14 4.12
N THR A 35 24.23 1.25 3.61
CA THR A 35 25.03 2.38 3.09
C THR A 35 25.23 3.49 4.12
N GLY A 36 24.54 3.39 5.26
CA GLY A 36 24.51 4.42 6.30
C GLY A 36 23.43 5.48 6.10
N ALA A 37 22.70 5.42 5.00
CA ALA A 37 21.57 6.31 4.75
C ALA A 37 20.34 5.86 5.54
N HIS A 38 19.51 6.82 6.00
CA HIS A 38 18.24 6.50 6.62
C HIS A 38 17.31 5.80 5.62
N ILE A 39 16.66 4.72 6.07
CA ILE A 39 15.66 4.00 5.27
C ILE A 39 14.53 4.95 4.86
N ASN A 40 14.29 5.06 3.56
CA ASN A 40 13.23 5.88 2.99
C ASN A 40 12.17 4.96 2.34
N ALA A 41 11.28 4.43 3.16
CA ALA A 41 10.23 3.47 2.78
C ALA A 41 8.93 3.79 3.52
N HIS A 42 8.41 5.00 3.35
CA HIS A 42 7.22 5.48 4.02
C HIS A 42 5.97 4.68 3.61
N GLY A 43 5.01 4.53 4.54
CA GLY A 43 3.70 3.91 4.28
C GLY A 43 3.76 2.47 3.75
N GLY A 44 4.88 1.81 3.95
CA GLY A 44 5.22 0.59 3.27
C GLY A 44 4.58 -0.69 3.79
N GLY A 45 5.04 -1.79 3.22
CA GLY A 45 4.70 -3.14 3.60
C GLY A 45 5.90 -4.07 3.49
N ILE A 46 5.84 -5.16 4.23
CA ILE A 46 6.90 -6.18 4.24
C ILE A 46 6.34 -7.45 3.61
N LEU A 47 7.07 -7.98 2.61
CA LEU A 47 6.89 -9.30 2.04
C LEU A 47 7.96 -10.23 2.61
N LYS A 48 7.58 -11.38 3.16
CA LYS A 48 8.51 -12.49 3.40
C LYS A 48 8.50 -13.42 2.18
N TYR A 49 9.67 -13.65 1.57
CA TYR A 49 9.84 -14.61 0.48
C TYR A 49 11.13 -15.40 0.68
N GLY A 50 10.99 -16.71 0.83
CA GLY A 50 12.09 -17.55 1.33
C GLY A 50 12.53 -17.11 2.73
N ASP A 51 13.83 -16.97 2.93
CA ASP A 51 14.42 -16.52 4.19
C ASP A 51 14.65 -15.01 4.26
N THR A 52 14.12 -14.27 3.28
CA THR A 52 14.35 -12.83 3.16
C THR A 52 13.04 -12.05 3.34
N PHE A 53 13.12 -10.97 4.07
CA PHE A 53 12.08 -9.95 4.19
C PHE A 53 12.40 -8.80 3.23
N TYR A 54 11.41 -8.36 2.47
CA TYR A 54 11.50 -7.24 1.54
C TYR A 54 10.58 -6.13 2.00
N TRP A 55 11.14 -4.98 2.34
CA TRP A 55 10.39 -3.80 2.76
C TRP A 55 10.25 -2.85 1.57
N PHE A 56 9.02 -2.65 1.11
CA PHE A 56 8.67 -1.69 0.08
C PHE A 56 8.06 -0.45 0.72
N GLY A 57 8.38 0.71 0.22
CA GLY A 57 7.76 1.95 0.68
C GLY A 57 7.93 3.08 -0.32
N GLU A 58 7.12 4.11 -0.14
CA GLU A 58 7.26 5.34 -0.93
C GLU A 58 8.60 6.02 -0.62
N HIS A 59 9.32 6.39 -1.67
CA HIS A 59 10.47 7.27 -1.52
C HIS A 59 9.97 8.70 -1.32
N LYS A 60 10.00 9.19 -0.09
CA LYS A 60 9.64 10.57 0.22
C LYS A 60 10.78 11.50 -0.15
N SER A 61 10.48 12.51 -0.96
CA SER A 61 11.34 13.65 -1.21
C SER A 61 10.96 14.79 -0.26
N ASP A 62 11.91 15.61 0.12
CA ASP A 62 11.71 16.68 1.09
C ASP A 62 10.56 17.62 0.70
N HIS A 63 9.71 17.91 1.68
CA HIS A 63 8.63 18.89 1.59
C HIS A 63 7.56 18.64 0.52
N THR A 64 7.40 17.42 0.01
CA THR A 64 6.35 17.10 -0.97
C THR A 64 5.73 15.72 -0.75
N SER A 65 4.42 15.62 -1.01
CA SER A 65 3.72 14.34 -1.15
C SER A 65 3.83 13.78 -2.58
N ASN A 66 4.32 14.59 -3.53
CA ASN A 66 4.46 14.16 -4.92
C ASN A 66 5.58 13.13 -5.05
N ALA A 67 5.33 12.05 -5.77
CA ALA A 67 6.31 11.03 -6.07
C ALA A 67 7.29 11.55 -7.14
N LEU A 68 8.54 11.79 -6.73
CA LEU A 68 9.63 12.20 -7.64
C LEU A 68 10.53 11.02 -8.02
N VAL A 69 10.48 9.93 -7.25
CA VAL A 69 11.29 8.72 -7.44
C VAL A 69 10.42 7.49 -7.66
N GLY A 70 9.52 7.18 -6.73
CA GLY A 70 8.63 6.02 -6.77
C GLY A 70 8.71 5.15 -5.51
N VAL A 71 8.80 3.84 -5.66
CA VAL A 71 8.87 2.86 -4.56
C VAL A 71 10.28 2.36 -4.40
N THR A 72 10.82 2.46 -3.18
CA THR A 72 12.10 1.84 -2.79
C THR A 72 11.89 0.46 -2.20
N CYS A 73 12.92 -0.38 -2.31
CA CYS A 73 12.96 -1.71 -1.71
C CYS A 73 14.20 -1.88 -0.84
N TYR A 74 14.02 -2.51 0.31
CA TYR A 74 15.10 -2.93 1.21
C TYR A 74 14.93 -4.41 1.51
N ALA A 75 16.03 -5.15 1.70
CA ALA A 75 16.01 -6.58 2.02
C ALA A 75 16.73 -6.86 3.34
N SER A 76 16.19 -7.78 4.13
CA SER A 76 16.75 -8.19 5.42
C SER A 76 16.46 -9.66 5.69
N THR A 77 17.32 -10.34 6.45
CA THR A 77 17.07 -11.68 6.98
C THR A 77 16.69 -11.69 8.46
N ASP A 78 16.79 -10.56 9.14
CA ASP A 78 16.62 -10.44 10.59
C ASP A 78 15.64 -9.32 11.02
N LEU A 79 15.10 -8.55 10.06
CA LEU A 79 14.25 -7.36 10.29
C LEU A 79 14.97 -6.20 11.03
N LEU A 80 16.26 -6.30 11.28
CA LEU A 80 17.06 -5.31 11.99
C LEU A 80 18.02 -4.60 11.05
N ASN A 81 18.70 -5.36 10.20
CA ASN A 81 19.73 -4.90 9.30
C ASN A 81 19.23 -4.97 7.86
N TRP A 82 19.13 -3.82 7.21
CA TRP A 82 18.48 -3.69 5.90
C TRP A 82 19.50 -3.32 4.82
N ARG A 83 19.54 -4.11 3.76
CA ARG A 83 20.28 -3.84 2.54
C ARG A 83 19.41 -3.03 1.58
N ASN A 84 19.90 -1.90 1.13
CA ASN A 84 19.24 -1.11 0.10
C ASN A 84 19.27 -1.85 -1.24
N CYS A 85 18.10 -2.11 -1.81
CA CYS A 85 17.93 -2.75 -3.11
C CYS A 85 17.65 -1.75 -4.24
N GLY A 86 17.56 -0.46 -3.92
CA GLY A 86 17.27 0.60 -4.88
C GLY A 86 15.77 0.81 -5.12
N VAL A 87 15.46 1.36 -6.30
CA VAL A 87 14.10 1.70 -6.70
C VAL A 87 13.43 0.47 -7.32
N ALA A 88 12.39 -0.03 -6.67
CA ALA A 88 11.61 -1.18 -7.15
C ALA A 88 10.64 -0.81 -8.27
N LEU A 89 9.94 0.33 -8.14
CA LEU A 89 9.07 0.90 -9.16
C LEU A 89 9.38 2.38 -9.32
N SER A 90 9.83 2.79 -10.49
CA SER A 90 10.07 4.20 -10.80
C SER A 90 8.80 4.88 -11.31
N VAL A 91 8.61 6.17 -10.94
CA VAL A 91 7.65 7.01 -11.64
C VAL A 91 8.07 7.18 -13.12
N SER A 92 7.11 7.51 -13.98
CA SER A 92 7.34 7.70 -15.40
C SER A 92 7.64 9.16 -15.73
N ASP A 93 8.57 9.39 -16.64
CA ASP A 93 8.78 10.71 -17.25
C ASP A 93 7.89 10.93 -18.50
N GLU A 94 7.12 9.92 -18.90
CA GLU A 94 6.15 10.00 -19.98
C GLU A 94 4.95 10.84 -19.56
N LYS A 95 4.71 11.93 -20.30
CA LYS A 95 3.59 12.83 -20.05
C LYS A 95 2.25 12.12 -20.27
N GLY A 96 1.39 12.20 -19.28
CA GLY A 96 0.06 11.57 -19.31
C GLY A 96 0.06 10.13 -18.82
N SER A 97 1.21 9.57 -18.43
CA SER A 97 1.25 8.32 -17.69
C SER A 97 0.52 8.48 -16.34
N ASP A 98 -0.24 7.46 -15.92
CA ASP A 98 -0.90 7.51 -14.61
C ASP A 98 0.10 7.64 -13.46
N ILE A 99 1.32 7.08 -13.61
CA ILE A 99 2.43 7.25 -12.67
C ILE A 99 3.44 8.32 -13.13
N GLU A 100 2.98 9.34 -13.85
CA GLU A 100 3.83 10.47 -14.26
C GLU A 100 4.53 11.09 -13.04
N ARG A 101 5.83 11.43 -13.16
CA ARG A 101 6.58 12.13 -12.12
C ARG A 101 5.82 13.34 -11.59
N GLY A 102 5.58 13.34 -10.28
CA GLY A 102 4.71 14.32 -9.61
C GLY A 102 3.28 13.82 -9.37
N CYS A 103 2.96 12.54 -9.66
CA CYS A 103 1.78 11.87 -9.11
C CYS A 103 1.93 11.69 -7.59
N VAL A 104 0.87 11.22 -6.90
CA VAL A 104 0.99 10.73 -5.52
C VAL A 104 0.90 9.21 -5.56
N LEU A 105 1.95 8.54 -5.12
CA LEU A 105 2.05 7.09 -5.06
C LEU A 105 2.31 6.69 -3.61
N GLU A 106 1.32 6.05 -2.98
CA GLU A 106 1.32 5.79 -1.54
C GLU A 106 1.00 4.34 -1.22
N ARG A 107 1.39 3.91 -0.01
CA ARG A 107 1.03 2.61 0.58
C ARG A 107 1.37 1.38 -0.29
N PRO A 108 2.53 1.28 -0.95
CA PRO A 108 2.83 0.12 -1.77
C PRO A 108 2.85 -1.16 -0.94
N LYS A 109 2.25 -2.22 -1.48
CA LYS A 109 2.24 -3.56 -0.91
C LYS A 109 2.56 -4.57 -2.01
N VAL A 110 3.27 -5.61 -1.67
CA VAL A 110 3.64 -6.67 -2.60
C VAL A 110 3.20 -8.02 -2.05
N ILE A 111 2.61 -8.84 -2.91
CA ILE A 111 2.32 -10.25 -2.67
C ILE A 111 2.90 -11.10 -3.78
N TYR A 112 3.29 -12.33 -3.45
CA TYR A 112 3.78 -13.31 -4.44
C TYR A 112 2.64 -14.23 -4.88
N ASN A 113 2.48 -14.39 -6.19
CA ASN A 113 1.55 -15.34 -6.76
C ASN A 113 2.28 -16.64 -7.14
N PRO A 114 2.01 -17.77 -6.47
CA PRO A 114 2.73 -19.02 -6.70
C PRO A 114 2.37 -19.68 -8.04
N VAL A 115 1.21 -19.36 -8.62
CA VAL A 115 0.74 -19.92 -9.89
C VAL A 115 1.43 -19.23 -11.06
N THR A 116 1.39 -17.90 -11.09
CA THR A 116 2.01 -17.10 -12.16
C THR A 116 3.50 -16.87 -11.93
N LYS A 117 4.00 -17.15 -10.71
CA LYS A 117 5.38 -16.90 -10.26
C LYS A 117 5.77 -15.42 -10.37
N LYS A 118 4.79 -14.53 -10.18
CA LYS A 118 4.99 -13.08 -10.23
C LYS A 118 4.87 -12.45 -8.85
N PHE A 119 5.62 -11.38 -8.65
CA PHE A 119 5.44 -10.45 -7.55
C PHE A 119 4.50 -9.36 -8.02
N CYS A 120 3.36 -9.23 -7.34
CA CYS A 120 2.30 -8.28 -7.66
C CYS A 120 2.33 -7.13 -6.66
N MET A 121 2.62 -5.93 -7.13
CA MET A 121 2.62 -4.71 -6.32
C MET A 121 1.34 -3.94 -6.58
N TRP A 122 0.67 -3.54 -5.49
CA TRP A 122 -0.48 -2.65 -5.50
C TRP A 122 -0.17 -1.42 -4.67
N PHE A 123 -0.74 -0.27 -5.04
CA PHE A 123 -0.51 0.99 -4.34
C PHE A 123 -1.67 1.95 -4.55
N HIS A 124 -1.86 2.88 -3.62
CA HIS A 124 -2.74 4.04 -3.79
C HIS A 124 -2.11 5.02 -4.78
N LEU A 125 -2.91 5.54 -5.70
CA LEU A 125 -2.46 6.44 -6.74
C LEU A 125 -3.39 7.63 -6.91
N GLU A 126 -2.80 8.83 -6.83
CA GLU A 126 -3.44 10.06 -7.28
C GLU A 126 -2.72 10.61 -8.51
N LEU A 127 -3.48 10.96 -9.52
CA LEU A 127 -2.94 11.48 -10.76
C LEU A 127 -2.31 12.86 -10.56
N LYS A 128 -1.22 13.12 -11.25
CA LYS A 128 -0.54 14.42 -11.21
C LYS A 128 -1.49 15.60 -11.38
N GLY A 129 -1.42 16.56 -10.45
CA GLY A 129 -2.24 17.77 -10.48
C GLY A 129 -3.73 17.58 -10.15
N ARG A 130 -4.15 16.39 -9.70
CA ARG A 130 -5.54 16.09 -9.35
C ARG A 130 -5.80 16.09 -7.83
N GLY A 131 -4.81 16.41 -7.02
CA GLY A 131 -4.91 16.26 -5.56
C GLY A 131 -5.28 14.82 -5.19
N TYR A 132 -6.23 14.65 -4.25
CA TYR A 132 -6.73 13.33 -3.82
C TYR A 132 -8.10 12.96 -4.45
N ASN A 133 -8.37 13.44 -5.69
CA ASN A 133 -9.65 13.22 -6.34
C ASN A 133 -9.68 12.00 -7.26
N ALA A 134 -8.54 11.50 -7.71
CA ALA A 134 -8.49 10.31 -8.55
C ALA A 134 -8.83 9.07 -7.75
N ALA A 135 -8.26 8.93 -6.55
CA ALA A 135 -8.49 7.85 -5.59
C ALA A 135 -8.47 6.46 -6.27
N ARG A 136 -7.38 6.19 -7.00
CA ARG A 136 -7.17 4.96 -7.75
C ARG A 136 -6.27 3.99 -6.98
N TYR A 137 -6.35 2.73 -7.31
CA TYR A 137 -5.26 1.80 -7.09
C TYR A 137 -4.43 1.66 -8.36
N GLY A 138 -3.12 1.45 -8.22
CA GLY A 138 -2.22 1.08 -9.29
C GLY A 138 -1.70 -0.33 -9.11
N VAL A 139 -1.40 -1.02 -10.22
CA VAL A 139 -0.88 -2.39 -10.23
C VAL A 139 0.40 -2.45 -11.04
N ALA A 140 1.40 -3.13 -10.50
CA ALA A 140 2.67 -3.39 -11.17
C ALA A 140 3.14 -4.82 -10.88
N VAL A 141 3.99 -5.38 -11.74
CA VAL A 141 4.49 -6.76 -11.62
C VAL A 141 5.99 -6.84 -11.83
N SER A 142 6.61 -7.85 -11.18
CA SER A 142 8.01 -8.20 -11.39
C SER A 142 8.21 -9.71 -11.36
N ASP A 143 9.29 -10.17 -11.97
CA ASP A 143 9.79 -11.56 -11.87
C ASP A 143 10.67 -11.76 -10.62
N ARG A 144 11.13 -10.68 -10.00
CA ARG A 144 12.00 -10.71 -8.82
C ARG A 144 11.39 -9.88 -7.69
N PRO A 145 11.60 -10.29 -6.42
CA PRO A 145 11.00 -9.58 -5.30
C PRO A 145 11.43 -8.10 -5.25
N GLU A 146 12.71 -7.80 -5.42
CA GLU A 146 13.23 -6.42 -5.37
C GLU A 146 12.91 -5.58 -6.61
N GLY A 147 12.35 -6.17 -7.67
CA GLY A 147 12.06 -5.48 -8.92
C GLY A 147 13.14 -5.66 -10.00
N PRO A 148 13.15 -4.83 -11.05
CA PRO A 148 12.23 -3.70 -11.25
C PRO A 148 10.79 -4.17 -11.52
N TYR A 149 9.84 -3.40 -11.01
CA TYR A 149 8.42 -3.61 -11.30
C TYR A 149 8.02 -2.83 -12.55
N ARG A 150 7.18 -3.47 -13.36
CA ARG A 150 6.58 -2.84 -14.55
C ARG A 150 5.14 -2.47 -14.21
N PHE A 151 4.83 -1.17 -14.27
CA PHE A 151 3.47 -0.67 -14.13
C PHE A 151 2.56 -1.24 -15.21
N LEU A 152 1.36 -1.67 -14.82
CA LEU A 152 0.37 -2.23 -15.74
C LEU A 152 -0.76 -1.24 -16.02
N TYR A 153 -1.43 -0.76 -14.98
CA TYR A 153 -2.59 0.13 -15.08
C TYR A 153 -2.94 0.73 -13.72
N SER A 154 -3.83 1.72 -13.72
CA SER A 154 -4.55 2.18 -12.54
C SER A 154 -6.03 2.41 -12.82
N GLN A 155 -6.86 2.23 -11.81
CA GLN A 155 -8.30 2.51 -11.89
C GLN A 155 -8.93 2.63 -10.50
N ARG A 156 -10.19 3.07 -10.45
CA ARG A 156 -11.05 2.93 -9.27
C ARG A 156 -11.57 1.50 -9.14
N ALA A 157 -11.92 1.12 -7.92
CA ALA A 157 -12.29 -0.26 -7.60
C ALA A 157 -13.76 -0.57 -7.96
N ASN A 158 -14.04 -1.80 -8.39
CA ASN A 158 -15.37 -2.41 -8.43
C ASN A 158 -16.44 -1.58 -9.16
N ALA A 159 -16.11 -0.93 -10.29
CA ALA A 159 -17.08 -0.18 -11.10
C ALA A 159 -18.25 -1.09 -11.55
N GLY A 160 -19.49 -0.58 -11.43
CA GLY A 160 -20.69 -1.29 -11.83
C GLY A 160 -21.08 -2.49 -10.94
N THR A 161 -20.50 -2.58 -9.74
CA THR A 161 -20.73 -3.73 -8.84
C THR A 161 -21.18 -3.25 -7.46
N TRP A 162 -22.20 -3.91 -6.91
CA TRP A 162 -22.66 -3.69 -5.54
C TRP A 162 -21.87 -4.56 -4.55
N PRO A 163 -21.74 -4.14 -3.27
CA PRO A 163 -21.20 -4.99 -2.21
C PRO A 163 -22.00 -6.30 -2.10
N VAL A 164 -21.34 -7.40 -1.75
CA VAL A 164 -22.01 -8.73 -1.68
C VAL A 164 -23.07 -8.83 -0.59
N ASP A 165 -23.05 -7.96 0.38
CA ASP A 165 -24.02 -7.84 1.47
C ASP A 165 -25.22 -6.93 1.13
N PHE A 166 -25.20 -6.23 -0.03
CA PHE A 166 -26.35 -5.48 -0.52
C PHE A 166 -27.34 -6.42 -1.16
N ARG A 167 -28.38 -6.76 -0.39
CA ARG A 167 -29.53 -7.56 -0.81
C ARG A 167 -30.62 -6.63 -1.35
N GLU A 168 -31.74 -7.20 -1.74
CA GLU A 168 -32.92 -6.45 -2.26
C GLU A 168 -33.33 -5.29 -1.35
N LYS A 169 -33.34 -5.49 -0.04
CA LYS A 169 -33.67 -4.46 0.95
C LYS A 169 -32.66 -3.31 0.97
N GLU A 170 -31.36 -3.62 0.99
CA GLU A 170 -30.29 -2.63 0.98
C GLU A 170 -30.31 -1.87 -0.34
N LEU A 171 -30.49 -2.54 -1.47
CA LEU A 171 -30.59 -1.90 -2.79
C LEU A 171 -31.79 -0.96 -2.87
N ALA A 172 -32.98 -1.38 -2.39
CA ALA A 172 -34.15 -0.51 -2.32
C ALA A 172 -33.91 0.74 -1.47
N THR A 173 -33.15 0.62 -0.37
CA THR A 173 -32.77 1.76 0.46
C THR A 173 -31.80 2.68 -0.28
N VAL A 174 -30.74 2.13 -0.90
CA VAL A 174 -29.75 2.87 -1.68
C VAL A 174 -30.41 3.65 -2.82
N ASP A 175 -31.41 3.08 -3.48
CA ASP A 175 -32.12 3.76 -4.57
C ASP A 175 -32.80 5.07 -4.16
N THR A 176 -33.17 5.21 -2.89
CA THR A 176 -33.76 6.44 -2.33
C THR A 176 -32.71 7.52 -2.02
N LEU A 177 -31.42 7.15 -1.91
CA LEU A 177 -30.36 8.07 -1.49
C LEU A 177 -29.96 9.00 -2.65
N ASN A 178 -29.79 10.28 -2.30
CA ASN A 178 -29.26 11.29 -3.21
C ASN A 178 -28.28 12.20 -2.44
N ALA A 179 -27.03 12.25 -2.89
CA ALA A 179 -25.98 13.03 -2.25
C ALA A 179 -26.32 14.53 -2.15
N SER A 180 -27.10 15.08 -3.09
CA SER A 180 -27.52 16.50 -3.08
C SER A 180 -28.45 16.85 -1.91
N ASN A 181 -29.06 15.85 -1.27
CA ASN A 181 -29.95 16.05 -0.12
C ASN A 181 -29.18 16.29 1.19
N PHE A 182 -27.86 16.04 1.20
CA PHE A 182 -27.01 16.15 2.38
C PHE A 182 -26.04 17.32 2.23
N ARG A 183 -26.52 18.53 2.57
CA ARG A 183 -25.70 19.76 2.50
C ARG A 183 -24.67 19.87 3.60
N GLU A 184 -24.97 19.30 4.76
CA GLU A 184 -24.09 19.27 5.94
C GLU A 184 -23.59 17.85 6.19
N GLN A 185 -22.27 17.69 6.15
CA GLN A 185 -21.62 16.44 6.53
C GLN A 185 -21.55 16.30 8.06
N TRP A 186 -21.30 15.10 8.54
CA TRP A 186 -21.15 14.74 9.96
C TRP A 186 -22.45 14.87 10.80
N THR A 187 -23.58 15.16 10.17
CA THR A 187 -24.88 15.09 10.83
C THR A 187 -25.33 13.62 11.00
N PRO A 188 -26.18 13.30 11.99
CA PRO A 188 -26.73 11.95 12.15
C PRO A 188 -27.42 11.41 10.87
N ALA A 189 -28.12 12.27 10.15
CA ALA A 189 -28.79 11.90 8.90
C ALA A 189 -27.80 11.56 7.79
N TRP A 190 -26.75 12.35 7.64
CA TRP A 190 -25.69 12.09 6.68
C TRP A 190 -24.92 10.82 7.01
N LEU A 191 -24.52 10.63 8.30
CA LEU A 191 -23.84 9.41 8.74
C LEU A 191 -24.69 8.15 8.50
N LYS A 192 -26.02 8.25 8.73
CA LYS A 192 -26.95 7.17 8.41
C LYS A 192 -26.94 6.85 6.91
N ALA A 193 -27.04 7.88 6.05
CA ALA A 193 -27.01 7.69 4.60
C ALA A 193 -25.68 7.09 4.11
N VAL A 194 -24.55 7.47 4.69
CA VAL A 194 -23.24 6.84 4.41
C VAL A 194 -23.28 5.35 4.77
N LYS A 195 -23.77 5.00 5.95
CA LYS A 195 -23.92 3.60 6.37
C LYS A 195 -24.80 2.81 5.40
N GLU A 196 -25.85 3.43 4.87
CA GLU A 196 -26.79 2.87 3.92
C GLU A 196 -26.28 2.82 2.48
N GLY A 197 -25.07 3.36 2.17
CA GLY A 197 -24.43 3.24 0.87
C GLY A 197 -24.49 4.47 -0.02
N LEU A 198 -24.65 5.67 0.53
CA LEU A 198 -24.69 6.94 -0.19
C LEU A 198 -23.54 7.09 -1.19
N TYR A 199 -22.30 6.83 -0.73
CA TYR A 199 -21.11 6.96 -1.57
C TYR A 199 -20.89 5.75 -2.48
N VAL A 200 -21.32 4.55 -2.07
CA VAL A 200 -21.35 3.39 -2.97
C VAL A 200 -22.18 3.69 -4.20
N LYS A 201 -23.38 4.26 -4.02
CA LYS A 201 -24.25 4.69 -5.12
C LYS A 201 -23.62 5.79 -5.96
N ARG A 202 -23.05 6.83 -5.32
CA ARG A 202 -22.39 7.93 -6.02
C ARG A 202 -21.31 7.44 -6.99
N ASP A 203 -20.49 6.49 -6.52
CA ASP A 203 -19.32 6.00 -7.23
C ASP A 203 -19.59 4.70 -8.01
N PHE A 204 -20.84 4.22 -8.07
CA PHE A 204 -21.19 2.94 -8.67
C PHE A 204 -20.68 2.77 -10.10
N SER A 205 -20.96 3.73 -10.97
CA SER A 205 -20.59 3.64 -12.39
C SER A 205 -19.12 3.92 -12.67
N THR A 206 -18.48 4.79 -11.86
CA THR A 206 -17.09 5.24 -12.07
C THR A 206 -16.07 4.39 -11.30
N GLY A 207 -16.55 3.54 -10.39
CA GLY A 207 -15.74 2.75 -9.47
C GLY A 207 -15.54 3.44 -8.13
N GLN A 208 -15.41 2.62 -7.10
CA GLN A 208 -15.21 3.05 -5.71
C GLN A 208 -13.81 3.66 -5.52
N MET A 209 -13.72 4.67 -4.67
CA MET A 209 -12.43 5.25 -4.28
C MET A 209 -11.53 4.18 -3.65
N SER A 210 -10.23 4.26 -3.88
CA SER A 210 -9.22 3.42 -3.23
C SER A 210 -8.07 4.30 -2.78
N ARG A 211 -7.90 4.40 -1.46
CA ARG A 211 -6.85 5.20 -0.82
C ARG A 211 -5.96 4.31 0.05
N ASP A 212 -5.73 4.63 1.31
CA ASP A 212 -4.89 3.82 2.22
C ASP A 212 -5.25 2.35 2.14
N MET A 213 -4.26 1.49 1.93
CA MET A 213 -4.53 0.11 1.58
C MET A 213 -3.51 -0.88 2.13
N THR A 214 -3.94 -2.14 2.18
CA THR A 214 -3.06 -3.31 2.31
C THR A 214 -3.52 -4.45 1.43
N LEU A 215 -2.68 -5.46 1.30
CA LEU A 215 -3.00 -6.74 0.65
C LEU A 215 -2.93 -7.86 1.68
N TYR A 216 -3.73 -8.89 1.46
CA TYR A 216 -3.71 -10.10 2.26
C TYR A 216 -3.88 -11.33 1.37
N VAL A 217 -3.09 -12.37 1.59
CA VAL A 217 -3.26 -13.69 0.97
C VAL A 217 -3.64 -14.65 2.07
N ASP A 218 -4.78 -15.30 1.92
CA ASP A 218 -5.29 -16.27 2.90
C ASP A 218 -4.69 -17.66 2.69
N ASP A 219 -4.91 -18.55 3.64
CA ASP A 219 -4.38 -19.92 3.65
C ASP A 219 -4.87 -20.75 2.45
N ASP A 220 -6.05 -20.42 1.88
CA ASP A 220 -6.59 -21.04 0.68
C ASP A 220 -6.02 -20.48 -0.65
N GLY A 221 -5.12 -19.52 -0.55
CA GLY A 221 -4.49 -18.87 -1.70
C GLY A 221 -5.31 -17.76 -2.34
N LYS A 222 -6.48 -17.41 -1.80
CA LYS A 222 -7.20 -16.23 -2.23
C LYS A 222 -6.50 -14.96 -1.73
N ALA A 223 -6.48 -13.96 -2.56
CA ALA A 223 -5.91 -12.67 -2.21
C ALA A 223 -6.99 -11.59 -2.13
N TYR A 224 -6.75 -10.62 -1.27
CA TYR A 224 -7.67 -9.53 -0.98
C TYR A 224 -6.95 -8.20 -1.01
N HIS A 225 -7.61 -7.19 -1.58
CA HIS A 225 -7.26 -5.79 -1.49
C HIS A 225 -8.17 -5.14 -0.44
N ILE A 226 -7.58 -4.58 0.60
CA ILE A 226 -8.28 -3.94 1.72
C ILE A 226 -7.91 -2.47 1.70
N PHE A 227 -8.89 -1.58 1.57
CA PHE A 227 -8.61 -0.17 1.33
C PHE A 227 -9.68 0.77 1.89
N SER A 228 -9.26 1.99 2.21
CA SER A 228 -10.16 3.09 2.55
C SER A 228 -10.89 3.58 1.31
N SER A 229 -12.20 3.69 1.41
CA SER A 229 -13.10 4.13 0.36
C SER A 229 -14.14 5.11 0.90
N GLU A 230 -15.08 5.56 0.05
CA GLU A 230 -16.20 6.41 0.48
C GLU A 230 -15.74 7.65 1.25
N GLU A 231 -14.77 8.41 0.73
CA GLU A 231 -14.11 9.55 1.38
C GLU A 231 -13.42 9.16 2.71
N ASN A 232 -12.78 7.99 2.75
CA ASN A 232 -12.17 7.35 3.94
C ASN A 232 -13.17 6.99 5.05
N LEU A 233 -14.47 7.01 4.74
CA LEU A 233 -15.50 6.73 5.74
C LEU A 233 -15.74 5.24 5.96
N THR A 234 -15.36 4.40 4.98
CA THR A 234 -15.64 2.96 5.00
C THR A 234 -14.44 2.21 4.45
N LEU A 235 -14.08 1.10 5.09
CA LEU A 235 -13.12 0.16 4.51
C LEU A 235 -13.83 -0.81 3.58
N HIS A 236 -13.20 -1.11 2.45
CA HIS A 236 -13.63 -2.17 1.55
C HIS A 236 -12.65 -3.33 1.60
N ILE A 237 -13.15 -4.56 1.57
CA ILE A 237 -12.37 -5.78 1.34
C ILE A 237 -12.83 -6.35 0.00
N ALA A 238 -11.94 -6.35 -1.00
CA ALA A 238 -12.23 -6.81 -2.34
C ALA A 238 -11.39 -8.05 -2.68
N GLU A 239 -12.05 -9.12 -3.13
CA GLU A 239 -11.41 -10.35 -3.57
C GLU A 239 -10.68 -10.11 -4.90
N LEU A 240 -9.45 -10.62 -5.01
CA LEU A 240 -8.64 -10.54 -6.24
C LEU A 240 -8.82 -11.80 -7.10
N THR A 241 -8.58 -11.64 -8.40
CA THR A 241 -8.51 -12.76 -9.36
C THR A 241 -7.33 -13.69 -9.04
N GLY A 242 -7.37 -14.91 -9.55
CA GLY A 242 -6.34 -15.93 -9.29
C GLY A 242 -4.92 -15.55 -9.71
N ASP A 243 -4.74 -14.55 -10.56
CA ASP A 243 -3.43 -13.97 -10.92
C ASP A 243 -2.99 -12.82 -10.01
N TYR A 244 -3.85 -12.39 -9.08
CA TYR A 244 -3.67 -11.26 -8.15
C TYR A 244 -3.54 -9.89 -8.83
N LEU A 245 -4.06 -9.76 -10.04
CA LEU A 245 -3.90 -8.53 -10.81
C LEU A 245 -5.19 -7.71 -10.93
N HIS A 246 -6.37 -8.31 -10.69
CA HIS A 246 -7.66 -7.64 -10.86
C HIS A 246 -8.58 -7.93 -9.68
N HIS A 247 -9.61 -7.09 -9.48
CA HIS A 247 -10.74 -7.44 -8.62
C HIS A 247 -11.66 -8.44 -9.32
N THR A 248 -12.24 -9.38 -8.56
CA THR A 248 -13.29 -10.29 -9.06
C THR A 248 -14.65 -9.59 -9.20
N GLY A 249 -14.81 -8.41 -8.62
CA GLY A 249 -16.07 -7.72 -8.44
C GLY A 249 -16.76 -8.07 -7.11
N ARG A 250 -16.24 -9.04 -6.36
CA ARG A 250 -16.77 -9.39 -5.03
C ARG A 250 -16.08 -8.55 -3.97
N TYR A 251 -16.86 -7.75 -3.25
CA TYR A 251 -16.34 -6.96 -2.14
C TYR A 251 -17.39 -6.75 -1.06
N THR A 252 -16.92 -6.48 0.15
CA THR A 252 -17.75 -6.12 1.30
C THR A 252 -17.30 -4.82 1.91
N ARG A 253 -18.19 -4.20 2.69
CA ARG A 253 -17.94 -2.96 3.43
C ARG A 253 -17.70 -3.28 4.90
N VAL A 254 -16.64 -2.69 5.48
CA VAL A 254 -16.28 -2.86 6.88
C VAL A 254 -16.30 -1.51 7.58
N ALA A 255 -16.88 -1.47 8.79
CA ALA A 255 -17.02 -0.27 9.60
C ALA A 255 -17.59 0.95 8.83
N PRO A 256 -18.76 0.87 8.18
CA PRO A 256 -19.33 1.97 7.42
C PRO A 256 -19.51 3.22 8.28
N ALA A 257 -19.10 4.38 7.76
CA ALA A 257 -19.01 5.67 8.46
C ALA A 257 -18.06 5.66 9.68
N GLY A 258 -17.15 4.68 9.77
CA GLY A 258 -16.19 4.56 10.86
C GLY A 258 -14.97 5.47 10.71
N HIS A 259 -14.70 5.98 9.49
CA HIS A 259 -13.60 6.89 9.19
C HIS A 259 -12.24 6.30 9.58
N ASN A 260 -11.82 5.26 8.83
CA ASN A 260 -10.63 4.47 9.11
C ASN A 260 -9.61 4.55 7.96
N GLU A 261 -8.33 4.62 8.33
CA GLU A 261 -7.18 4.63 7.43
C GLU A 261 -6.16 3.54 7.81
N ALA A 262 -5.15 3.38 6.99
CA ALA A 262 -3.97 2.55 7.21
C ALA A 262 -4.29 1.11 7.67
N PRO A 263 -5.15 0.35 6.97
CA PRO A 263 -5.50 -0.99 7.39
C PRO A 263 -4.27 -1.91 7.37
N ALA A 264 -4.14 -2.72 8.42
CA ALA A 264 -3.22 -3.84 8.51
C ALA A 264 -3.99 -5.06 8.99
N ILE A 265 -3.79 -6.22 8.39
CA ILE A 265 -4.53 -7.45 8.71
C ILE A 265 -3.57 -8.61 8.92
N PHE A 266 -3.92 -9.48 9.85
CA PHE A 266 -3.24 -10.77 10.08
C PHE A 266 -4.24 -11.80 10.60
N LYS A 267 -3.89 -13.08 10.48
CA LYS A 267 -4.64 -14.20 11.04
C LYS A 267 -3.87 -14.81 12.19
N HIS A 268 -4.52 -15.03 13.31
CA HIS A 268 -3.96 -15.69 14.48
C HIS A 268 -5.01 -16.62 15.09
N GLU A 269 -4.64 -17.88 15.29
CA GLU A 269 -5.51 -18.94 15.87
C GLU A 269 -6.90 -19.00 15.21
N GLY A 270 -6.95 -18.95 13.86
CA GLY A 270 -8.19 -19.01 13.09
C GLY A 270 -9.01 -17.73 13.07
N THR A 271 -8.63 -16.70 13.81
CA THR A 271 -9.30 -15.39 13.86
C THR A 271 -8.52 -14.38 13.02
N TYR A 272 -9.24 -13.61 12.21
CA TYR A 272 -8.67 -12.47 11.48
C TYR A 272 -8.73 -11.24 12.35
N TRP A 273 -7.61 -10.54 12.40
CA TRP A 273 -7.44 -9.30 13.14
C TRP A 273 -7.07 -8.19 12.19
N MET A 274 -7.76 -7.07 12.27
CA MET A 274 -7.45 -5.88 11.48
C MET A 274 -7.22 -4.69 12.41
N ILE A 275 -6.10 -4.00 12.20
CA ILE A 275 -5.74 -2.78 12.91
C ILE A 275 -5.82 -1.63 11.92
N THR A 276 -6.42 -0.51 12.36
CA THR A 276 -6.56 0.71 11.57
C THR A 276 -6.25 1.93 12.43
N SER A 277 -6.09 3.08 11.79
CA SER A 277 -6.07 4.39 12.45
C SER A 277 -7.34 5.19 12.15
N GLY A 278 -7.55 6.28 12.88
CA GLY A 278 -8.50 7.31 12.49
C GLY A 278 -7.92 8.21 11.39
N CYS A 279 -8.75 9.04 10.79
CA CYS A 279 -8.37 10.00 9.75
C CYS A 279 -8.12 11.38 10.36
N THR A 280 -6.94 11.61 10.91
CA THR A 280 -6.55 12.87 11.55
C THR A 280 -5.36 13.54 10.86
N GLY A 281 -5.09 13.16 9.62
CA GLY A 281 -3.89 13.56 8.89
C GLY A 281 -2.64 13.04 9.60
N TRP A 282 -1.72 13.94 9.96
CA TRP A 282 -0.48 13.57 10.67
C TRP A 282 -0.58 13.72 12.19
N ALA A 283 -1.74 14.13 12.72
CA ALA A 283 -1.95 14.18 14.17
C ALA A 283 -2.12 12.77 14.74
N PRO A 284 -1.51 12.46 15.89
CA PRO A 284 -1.69 11.17 16.55
C PRO A 284 -3.17 10.89 16.84
N ASN A 285 -3.56 9.62 16.67
CA ASN A 285 -4.90 9.15 17.01
C ASN A 285 -4.85 7.71 17.54
N GLU A 286 -5.98 7.22 18.02
CA GLU A 286 -6.12 5.88 18.55
C GLU A 286 -6.04 4.83 17.46
N ALA A 287 -5.27 3.76 17.71
CA ALA A 287 -5.36 2.54 16.92
C ALA A 287 -6.70 1.86 17.22
N ARG A 288 -7.37 1.39 16.17
CA ARG A 288 -8.64 0.67 16.26
C ARG A 288 -8.42 -0.77 15.83
N MET A 289 -9.05 -1.70 16.52
CA MET A 289 -8.90 -3.12 16.25
C MET A 289 -10.26 -3.77 15.99
N PHE A 290 -10.30 -4.60 14.97
CA PHE A 290 -11.45 -5.40 14.57
C PHE A 290 -11.04 -6.87 14.55
N SER A 291 -12.00 -7.77 14.79
CA SER A 291 -11.79 -9.20 14.63
C SER A 291 -12.98 -9.85 13.94
N ALA A 292 -12.73 -10.93 13.19
CA ALA A 292 -13.75 -11.71 12.51
C ALA A 292 -13.31 -13.18 12.38
N PRO A 293 -14.27 -14.14 12.32
CA PRO A 293 -13.96 -15.54 12.08
C PRO A 293 -13.65 -15.85 10.61
N SER A 294 -13.97 -14.94 9.70
CA SER A 294 -13.69 -15.05 8.27
C SER A 294 -13.42 -13.68 7.66
N ILE A 295 -12.71 -13.67 6.52
CA ILE A 295 -12.47 -12.48 5.73
C ILE A 295 -13.58 -12.23 4.73
#